data_c716de9b7885ced74822907fe403e1dd
#
_entry.id   c716de9b7885ced74822907fe403e1dd
#
_cell.length_a   1.000
_cell.length_b   1.000
_cell.length_c   1.000
_cell.angle_alpha   90.00
_cell.angle_beta   90.00
_cell.angle_gamma   90.00
#
_symmetry.space_group_name_H-M   'P 1'
#
loop_
_entity.id
_entity.type
_entity.pdbx_description
1 polymer ?
#
loop_
_entity_poly.entity_id
_entity_poly.type
_entity_poly.pdbx_seq_one_letter_code
_entity_poly.pdbx_strand_id
1 'polypeptide(L)'
;TTRADHGRADAGVPGARPATPAPEVSVSGLADDRPVTETGITRLHLPGSEWLYLKLYSGPRVGDGLVRELAALAGSFIAAGHAERWFFIRYADPDEHLRLRIGGRSGDLLVHVLPAVARWAEACRAEGRITRLVIDSYDRETDRYGGPAGIEPAEAIFEHDSRAVSDLLAHPAARAMGHRWLLTLLGLRELLVDLGFDSSERLRIAERCRRSFAAEFAADRPLTTAMGAHFRTHRAAIDRLLE
;
A
#
# COMPACT_ATOMS: atom_id res chain seq x y z
N THR A 1 -16.27 0.68 61.68
CA THR A 1 -17.12 0.16 60.61
C THR A 1 -17.56 1.33 59.71
N THR A 2 -16.77 1.78 58.79
CA THR A 2 -17.22 2.75 57.80
C THR A 2 -16.54 2.44 56.46
N ARG A 3 -17.34 2.08 55.52
CA ARG A 3 -17.00 1.66 54.16
C ARG A 3 -16.75 2.92 53.35
N ALA A 4 -15.54 3.15 52.85
CA ALA A 4 -15.22 4.23 51.92
C ALA A 4 -15.44 3.75 50.48
N ASP A 5 -16.35 4.42 49.82
CA ASP A 5 -16.70 4.29 48.42
C ASP A 5 -15.67 5.08 47.58
N HIS A 6 -14.91 4.38 46.74
CA HIS A 6 -14.01 5.01 45.78
C HIS A 6 -14.67 4.98 44.40
N GLY A 7 -15.35 6.07 44.09
CA GLY A 7 -15.83 6.36 42.76
C GLY A 7 -14.68 6.43 41.74
N ARG A 8 -14.68 5.49 40.82
CA ARG A 8 -13.76 5.42 39.66
C ARG A 8 -14.35 6.31 38.57
N ALA A 9 -13.73 7.44 38.34
CA ALA A 9 -14.06 8.33 37.22
C ALA A 9 -13.64 7.60 35.91
N ASP A 10 -14.61 7.26 35.12
CA ASP A 10 -14.45 6.71 33.77
C ASP A 10 -14.07 7.86 32.83
N ALA A 11 -12.78 7.94 32.48
CA ALA A 11 -12.27 8.88 31.48
C ALA A 11 -12.60 8.30 30.09
N GLY A 12 -13.72 8.72 29.53
CA GLY A 12 -14.14 8.38 28.18
C GLY A 12 -13.07 8.74 27.14
N VAL A 13 -12.60 7.73 26.42
CA VAL A 13 -11.77 7.88 25.23
C VAL A 13 -12.58 8.62 24.17
N PRO A 14 -12.09 9.72 23.55
CA PRO A 14 -12.81 10.41 22.49
C PRO A 14 -12.98 9.45 21.30
N GLY A 15 -14.22 9.17 20.93
CA GLY A 15 -14.57 8.32 19.80
C GLY A 15 -13.92 8.81 18.50
N ALA A 16 -13.30 7.90 17.78
CA ALA A 16 -12.79 8.14 16.43
C ALA A 16 -13.98 8.58 15.54
N ARG A 17 -13.86 9.76 14.93
CA ARG A 17 -14.80 10.24 13.92
C ARG A 17 -14.72 9.30 12.71
N PRO A 18 -15.87 8.98 12.07
CA PRO A 18 -15.85 8.24 10.82
C PRO A 18 -15.06 9.03 9.78
N ALA A 19 -14.19 8.33 9.06
CA ALA A 19 -13.39 8.91 7.98
C ALA A 19 -14.35 9.49 6.91
N THR A 20 -14.21 10.78 6.64
CA THR A 20 -14.89 11.44 5.53
C THR A 20 -14.37 10.81 4.22
N PRO A 21 -15.23 10.38 3.29
CA PRO A 21 -14.77 9.86 2.00
C PRO A 21 -13.93 10.92 1.31
N ALA A 22 -12.81 10.47 0.72
CA ALA A 22 -11.92 11.34 -0.03
C ALA A 22 -12.70 12.09 -1.12
N PRO A 23 -12.40 13.39 -1.38
CA PRO A 23 -13.10 14.16 -2.39
C PRO A 23 -12.92 13.49 -3.76
N GLU A 24 -14.04 13.25 -4.45
CA GLU A 24 -14.07 12.78 -5.82
C GLU A 24 -13.28 13.76 -6.70
N VAL A 25 -12.21 13.26 -7.29
CA VAL A 25 -11.45 13.99 -8.29
C VAL A 25 -12.20 13.87 -9.61
N SER A 26 -13.06 14.83 -9.89
CA SER A 26 -13.68 14.99 -11.21
C SER A 26 -12.60 15.36 -12.22
N VAL A 27 -12.19 14.41 -13.04
CA VAL A 27 -11.38 14.65 -14.24
C VAL A 27 -12.36 14.93 -15.37
N SER A 28 -12.92 16.14 -15.40
CA SER A 28 -13.67 16.63 -16.52
C SER A 28 -12.70 17.27 -17.53
N GLY A 29 -12.49 16.59 -18.64
CA GLY A 29 -11.80 17.17 -19.77
C GLY A 29 -10.95 16.20 -20.60
N LEU A 30 -11.54 15.11 -21.06
CA LEU A 30 -11.14 14.36 -22.27
C LEU A 30 -12.27 13.33 -22.55
N ALA A 31 -13.43 13.81 -22.94
CA ALA A 31 -14.45 12.96 -23.51
C ALA A 31 -14.16 12.79 -24.99
N ASP A 32 -13.44 11.73 -25.35
CA ASP A 32 -13.48 11.16 -26.69
C ASP A 32 -14.72 10.28 -26.72
N ASP A 33 -15.77 10.72 -27.41
CA ASP A 33 -17.11 10.15 -27.47
C ASP A 33 -17.16 8.90 -28.40
N ARG A 34 -16.18 8.00 -28.25
CA ARG A 34 -16.22 6.68 -28.89
C ARG A 34 -16.96 5.72 -27.99
N PRO A 35 -17.92 4.95 -28.50
CA PRO A 35 -18.56 3.90 -27.71
C PRO A 35 -17.47 2.93 -27.25
N VAL A 36 -17.22 2.91 -25.95
CA VAL A 36 -16.39 1.89 -25.30
C VAL A 36 -17.16 0.56 -25.47
N THR A 37 -16.74 -0.24 -26.44
CA THR A 37 -17.13 -1.65 -26.45
C THR A 37 -16.77 -2.21 -25.08
N GLU A 38 -17.74 -2.79 -24.39
CA GLU A 38 -17.52 -3.50 -23.14
C GLU A 38 -16.44 -4.57 -23.38
N THR A 39 -15.20 -4.20 -23.14
CA THR A 39 -14.11 -5.17 -23.06
C THR A 39 -14.43 -6.00 -21.82
N GLY A 40 -14.62 -7.32 -22.01
CA GLY A 40 -15.07 -8.24 -20.97
C GLY A 40 -14.05 -8.45 -19.85
N ILE A 41 -13.62 -7.35 -19.21
CA ILE A 41 -12.71 -7.37 -18.06
C ILE A 41 -13.51 -7.70 -16.82
N THR A 42 -13.14 -8.79 -16.16
CA THR A 42 -13.69 -9.15 -14.86
C THR A 42 -13.32 -8.10 -13.83
N ARG A 43 -14.32 -7.43 -13.26
CA ARG A 43 -14.13 -6.43 -12.19
C ARG A 43 -13.94 -7.11 -10.84
N LEU A 44 -14.78 -8.07 -10.51
CA LEU A 44 -14.80 -8.75 -9.21
C LEU A 44 -14.24 -10.16 -9.32
N HIS A 45 -13.13 -10.41 -8.67
CA HIS A 45 -12.53 -11.74 -8.55
C HIS A 45 -12.87 -12.34 -7.17
N LEU A 46 -13.66 -13.41 -7.19
CA LEU A 46 -14.01 -14.17 -5.99
C LEU A 46 -12.85 -15.09 -5.58
N PRO A 47 -12.78 -15.51 -4.31
CA PRO A 47 -11.87 -16.57 -3.90
C PRO A 47 -12.02 -17.81 -4.77
N GLY A 48 -10.89 -18.27 -5.35
CA GLY A 48 -10.90 -19.39 -6.30
C GLY A 48 -10.89 -18.99 -7.79
N SER A 49 -10.87 -17.68 -8.10
CA SER A 49 -10.64 -17.19 -9.46
C SER A 49 -9.14 -17.03 -9.78
N GLU A 50 -8.80 -16.24 -10.81
CA GLU A 50 -7.42 -15.96 -11.24
C GLU A 50 -6.67 -15.01 -10.30
N TRP A 51 -7.30 -14.54 -9.25
CA TRP A 51 -6.70 -13.72 -8.21
C TRP A 51 -6.96 -14.31 -6.82
N LEU A 52 -5.87 -14.50 -6.07
CA LEU A 52 -5.91 -14.78 -4.65
C LEU A 52 -5.64 -13.49 -3.89
N TYR A 53 -6.66 -12.99 -3.19
CA TYR A 53 -6.53 -11.79 -2.36
C TYR A 53 -6.55 -12.15 -0.89
N LEU A 54 -5.50 -11.74 -0.19
CA LEU A 54 -5.26 -12.03 1.22
C LEU A 54 -5.06 -10.74 2.00
N LYS A 55 -5.65 -10.67 3.20
CA LYS A 55 -5.39 -9.62 4.19
C LYS A 55 -4.66 -10.23 5.38
N LEU A 56 -3.47 -9.73 5.68
CA LEU A 56 -2.64 -10.19 6.79
C LEU A 56 -2.57 -9.08 7.84
N TYR A 57 -3.28 -9.26 8.93
CA TYR A 57 -3.33 -8.31 10.03
C TYR A 57 -2.09 -8.44 10.90
N SER A 58 -1.36 -7.34 11.08
CA SER A 58 -0.09 -7.31 11.81
C SER A 58 0.10 -5.96 12.49
N GLY A 59 0.95 -5.89 13.48
CA GLY A 59 1.35 -4.59 14.04
C GLY A 59 2.33 -3.84 13.11
N PRO A 60 2.47 -2.51 13.31
CA PRO A 60 3.23 -1.63 12.40
C PRO A 60 4.71 -1.99 12.29
N ARG A 61 5.30 -2.55 13.34
CA ARG A 61 6.74 -2.83 13.40
C ARG A 61 7.19 -4.07 12.62
N VAL A 62 6.28 -4.99 12.33
CA VAL A 62 6.63 -6.26 11.66
C VAL A 62 6.42 -6.24 10.16
N GLY A 63 5.71 -5.26 9.64
CA GLY A 63 5.30 -5.17 8.24
C GLY A 63 6.43 -5.30 7.23
N ASP A 64 7.61 -4.73 7.49
CA ASP A 64 8.77 -4.84 6.59
C ASP A 64 9.34 -6.26 6.50
N GLY A 65 9.37 -6.96 7.64
CA GLY A 65 9.77 -8.37 7.68
C GLY A 65 8.83 -9.24 6.87
N LEU A 66 7.52 -9.04 7.08
CA LEU A 66 6.47 -9.77 6.37
C LEU A 66 6.53 -9.51 4.86
N VAL A 67 6.73 -8.26 4.43
CA VAL A 67 6.85 -7.92 2.99
C VAL A 67 8.02 -8.66 2.34
N ARG A 68 9.20 -8.69 2.98
CA ARG A 68 10.37 -9.41 2.43
C ARG A 68 10.12 -10.91 2.30
N GLU A 69 9.51 -11.51 3.31
CA GLU A 69 9.19 -12.95 3.30
C GLU A 69 8.13 -13.28 2.24
N LEU A 70 7.10 -12.44 2.14
CA LEU A 70 6.04 -12.58 1.13
C LEU A 70 6.59 -12.40 -0.28
N ALA A 71 7.50 -11.46 -0.50
CA ALA A 71 8.17 -11.27 -1.79
C ALA A 71 8.98 -12.50 -2.21
N ALA A 72 9.76 -13.07 -1.27
CA ALA A 72 10.50 -14.30 -1.52
C ALA A 72 9.58 -15.48 -1.83
N LEU A 73 8.47 -15.60 -1.08
CA LEU A 73 7.48 -16.65 -1.27
C LEU A 73 6.76 -16.50 -2.63
N ALA A 74 6.32 -15.28 -2.98
CA ALA A 74 5.69 -14.99 -4.27
C ALA A 74 6.66 -15.23 -5.43
N GLY A 75 7.93 -14.84 -5.29
CA GLY A 75 8.98 -15.15 -6.26
C GLY A 75 9.17 -16.65 -6.48
N SER A 76 9.09 -17.47 -5.43
CA SER A 76 9.16 -18.93 -5.55
C SER A 76 7.98 -19.51 -6.30
N PHE A 77 6.77 -18.97 -6.12
CA PHE A 77 5.59 -19.41 -6.88
C PHE A 77 5.69 -19.06 -8.36
N ILE A 78 6.19 -17.87 -8.67
CA ILE A 78 6.42 -17.47 -10.08
C ILE A 78 7.48 -18.36 -10.72
N ALA A 79 8.59 -18.61 -10.06
CA ALA A 79 9.64 -19.49 -10.56
C ALA A 79 9.17 -20.94 -10.78
N ALA A 80 8.21 -21.41 -9.98
CA ALA A 80 7.58 -22.73 -10.12
C ALA A 80 6.43 -22.76 -11.14
N GLY A 81 6.02 -21.62 -11.72
CA GLY A 81 4.90 -21.50 -12.66
C GLY A 81 3.52 -21.60 -11.99
N HIS A 82 3.43 -21.45 -10.67
CA HIS A 82 2.18 -21.50 -9.91
C HIS A 82 1.51 -20.13 -9.73
N ALA A 83 2.24 -19.05 -10.02
CA ALA A 83 1.74 -17.68 -10.07
C ALA A 83 2.38 -16.94 -11.24
N GLU A 84 1.75 -15.86 -11.70
CA GLU A 84 2.21 -15.03 -12.80
C GLU A 84 2.68 -13.65 -12.31
N ARG A 85 1.97 -13.09 -11.34
CA ARG A 85 2.20 -11.75 -10.82
C ARG A 85 1.78 -11.64 -9.37
N TRP A 86 2.27 -10.62 -8.69
CA TRP A 86 1.85 -10.29 -7.32
C TRP A 86 2.09 -8.83 -7.00
N PHE A 87 1.30 -8.29 -6.08
CA PHE A 87 1.55 -6.98 -5.48
C PHE A 87 0.96 -6.89 -4.08
N PHE A 88 1.42 -5.91 -3.30
CA PHE A 88 0.89 -5.66 -1.99
C PHE A 88 0.59 -4.18 -1.74
N ILE A 89 -0.30 -3.93 -0.81
CA ILE A 89 -0.61 -2.59 -0.30
C ILE A 89 -0.61 -2.66 1.22
N ARG A 90 -0.04 -1.66 1.88
CA ARG A 90 -0.21 -1.46 3.32
C ARG A 90 -1.47 -0.67 3.56
N TYR A 91 -2.26 -1.10 4.51
CA TYR A 91 -3.55 -0.50 4.82
C TYR A 91 -3.79 -0.47 6.32
N ALA A 92 -4.55 0.52 6.81
CA ALA A 92 -4.78 0.73 8.24
C ALA A 92 -6.26 1.07 8.54
N ASP A 93 -7.18 0.28 7.98
CA ASP A 93 -8.61 0.45 8.23
C ASP A 93 -9.31 -0.91 8.33
N PRO A 94 -9.96 -1.25 9.46
CA PRO A 94 -9.93 -0.57 10.76
C PRO A 94 -8.58 -0.76 11.49
N ASP A 95 -7.86 -1.85 11.18
CA ASP A 95 -6.58 -2.23 11.77
C ASP A 95 -5.50 -2.32 10.70
N GLU A 96 -4.25 -2.17 11.09
CA GLU A 96 -3.10 -2.31 10.19
C GLU A 96 -3.01 -3.71 9.59
N HIS A 97 -2.91 -3.79 8.27
CA HIS A 97 -2.76 -5.05 7.55
C HIS A 97 -2.04 -4.87 6.20
N LEU A 98 -1.46 -5.95 5.72
CA LEU A 98 -1.00 -6.07 4.34
C LEU A 98 -2.11 -6.66 3.49
N ARG A 99 -2.40 -6.04 2.37
CA ARG A 99 -3.27 -6.56 1.32
C ARG A 99 -2.36 -7.16 0.25
N LEU A 100 -2.30 -8.49 0.21
CA LEU A 100 -1.52 -9.23 -0.77
C LEU A 100 -2.44 -9.75 -1.87
N ARG A 101 -2.06 -9.53 -3.11
CA ARG A 101 -2.75 -10.09 -4.27
C ARG A 101 -1.76 -10.89 -5.10
N ILE A 102 -2.15 -12.11 -5.45
CA ILE A 102 -1.36 -13.02 -6.28
C ILE A 102 -2.24 -13.46 -7.45
N GLY A 103 -1.79 -13.18 -8.66
CA GLY A 103 -2.47 -13.54 -9.91
C GLY A 103 -1.85 -14.77 -10.54
N GLY A 104 -2.71 -15.61 -11.14
CA GLY A 104 -2.32 -16.83 -11.83
C GLY A 104 -3.50 -17.73 -12.12
N ARG A 105 -3.24 -18.95 -12.57
CA ARG A 105 -4.33 -19.91 -12.84
C ARG A 105 -5.00 -20.35 -11.54
N SER A 106 -6.32 -20.29 -11.50
CA SER A 106 -7.16 -20.62 -10.34
C SER A 106 -6.75 -21.94 -9.64
N GLY A 107 -6.56 -23.02 -10.42
CA GLY A 107 -6.15 -24.32 -9.88
C GLY A 107 -4.79 -24.26 -9.16
N ASP A 108 -3.79 -23.60 -9.74
CA ASP A 108 -2.46 -23.45 -9.15
C ASP A 108 -2.51 -22.59 -7.89
N LEU A 109 -3.27 -21.49 -7.90
CA LEU A 109 -3.46 -20.62 -6.75
C LEU A 109 -4.06 -21.36 -5.56
N LEU A 110 -5.06 -22.23 -5.79
CA LEU A 110 -5.72 -22.98 -4.73
C LEU A 110 -4.90 -24.16 -4.23
N VAL A 111 -4.23 -24.90 -5.14
CA VAL A 111 -3.55 -26.15 -4.80
C VAL A 111 -2.12 -25.89 -4.28
N HIS A 112 -1.42 -24.90 -4.81
CA HIS A 112 -0.01 -24.67 -4.52
C HIS A 112 0.23 -23.41 -3.69
N VAL A 113 -0.38 -22.28 -4.08
CA VAL A 113 -0.09 -20.97 -3.47
C VAL A 113 -0.78 -20.82 -2.12
N LEU A 114 -2.09 -20.98 -2.05
CA LEU A 114 -2.86 -20.75 -0.82
C LEU A 114 -2.39 -21.64 0.35
N PRO A 115 -2.18 -22.97 0.19
CA PRO A 115 -1.70 -23.80 1.28
C PRO A 115 -0.28 -23.43 1.77
N ALA A 116 0.59 -22.97 0.87
CA ALA A 116 1.94 -22.55 1.23
C ALA A 116 1.91 -21.23 2.02
N VAL A 117 1.11 -20.24 1.56
CA VAL A 117 0.92 -18.98 2.29
C VAL A 117 0.26 -19.23 3.65
N ALA A 118 -0.73 -20.15 3.73
CA ALA A 118 -1.39 -20.48 4.97
C ALA A 118 -0.43 -21.10 6.01
N ARG A 119 0.46 -22.01 5.59
CA ARG A 119 1.50 -22.59 6.46
C ARG A 119 2.48 -21.52 6.96
N TRP A 120 2.94 -20.66 6.08
CA TRP A 120 3.81 -19.54 6.44
C TRP A 120 3.11 -18.58 7.41
N ALA A 121 1.85 -18.25 7.14
CA ALA A 121 1.05 -17.38 8.00
C ALA A 121 0.82 -17.99 9.40
N GLU A 122 0.61 -19.31 9.49
CA GLU A 122 0.48 -20.00 10.78
C GLU A 122 1.79 -19.92 11.59
N ALA A 123 2.94 -20.07 10.95
CA ALA A 123 4.23 -19.86 11.62
C ALA A 123 4.37 -18.43 12.13
N CYS A 124 4.04 -17.43 11.30
CA CYS A 124 4.03 -16.02 11.70
C CYS A 124 3.07 -15.75 12.86
N ARG A 125 1.91 -16.40 12.89
CA ARG A 125 0.93 -16.29 13.97
C ARG A 125 1.47 -16.88 15.27
N ALA A 126 2.09 -18.05 15.21
CA ALA A 126 2.72 -18.68 16.36
C ALA A 126 3.83 -17.81 16.98
N GLU A 127 4.53 -17.03 16.15
CA GLU A 127 5.55 -16.06 16.57
C GLU A 127 4.95 -14.69 17.00
N GLY A 128 3.64 -14.51 16.94
CA GLY A 128 2.96 -13.25 17.28
C GLY A 128 3.17 -12.11 16.28
N ARG A 129 3.64 -12.42 15.06
CA ARG A 129 3.87 -11.41 14.00
C ARG A 129 2.61 -11.04 13.23
N ILE A 130 1.67 -11.95 13.10
CA ILE A 130 0.34 -11.70 12.55
C ILE A 130 -0.72 -12.17 13.54
N THR A 131 -1.88 -11.52 13.51
CA THR A 131 -3.02 -11.86 14.36
C THR A 131 -4.12 -12.59 13.59
N ARG A 132 -4.24 -12.32 12.30
CA ARG A 132 -5.31 -12.86 11.46
C ARG A 132 -4.90 -12.89 9.99
N LEU A 133 -5.30 -13.94 9.27
CA LEU A 133 -5.30 -14.05 7.82
C LEU A 133 -6.75 -14.12 7.34
N VAL A 134 -7.09 -13.32 6.32
CA VAL A 134 -8.42 -13.33 5.68
C VAL A 134 -8.24 -13.53 4.19
N ILE A 135 -9.04 -14.41 3.59
CA ILE A 135 -9.23 -14.51 2.14
C ILE A 135 -10.41 -13.63 1.78
N ASP A 136 -10.25 -12.75 0.82
CA ASP A 136 -11.30 -11.79 0.45
C ASP A 136 -11.47 -11.75 -1.07
N SER A 137 -12.55 -11.12 -1.52
CA SER A 137 -12.81 -10.88 -2.94
C SER A 137 -12.02 -9.65 -3.42
N TYR A 138 -11.35 -9.77 -4.57
CA TYR A 138 -10.66 -8.66 -5.18
C TYR A 138 -11.60 -7.90 -6.12
N ASP A 139 -12.15 -6.79 -5.63
CA ASP A 139 -12.82 -5.80 -6.47
C ASP A 139 -11.76 -4.86 -7.05
N ARG A 140 -11.62 -4.89 -8.37
CA ARG A 140 -10.77 -3.98 -9.13
C ARG A 140 -11.45 -2.61 -9.17
N GLU A 141 -10.84 -1.61 -8.59
CA GLU A 141 -11.34 -0.22 -8.61
C GLU A 141 -11.17 0.37 -10.04
N THR A 142 -11.77 -0.24 -11.06
CA THR A 142 -11.56 0.08 -12.49
C THR A 142 -11.79 1.54 -12.77
N ASP A 143 -12.85 2.12 -12.21
CA ASP A 143 -13.21 3.54 -12.41
C ASP A 143 -12.12 4.48 -11.91
N ARG A 144 -11.38 4.08 -10.88
CA ARG A 144 -10.28 4.86 -10.29
C ARG A 144 -9.02 4.86 -11.14
N TYR A 145 -8.81 3.81 -11.92
CA TYR A 145 -7.59 3.57 -12.69
C TYR A 145 -7.77 3.70 -14.20
N GLY A 146 -8.72 4.53 -14.65
CA GLY A 146 -8.92 4.81 -16.08
C GLY A 146 -9.79 3.80 -16.80
N GLY A 147 -10.69 3.15 -16.08
CA GLY A 147 -11.65 2.22 -16.64
C GLY A 147 -11.05 0.86 -17.01
N PRO A 148 -11.76 0.07 -17.83
CA PRO A 148 -11.30 -1.26 -18.25
C PRO A 148 -9.93 -1.27 -18.92
N ALA A 149 -9.60 -0.25 -19.69
CA ALA A 149 -8.33 -0.17 -20.39
C ALA A 149 -7.14 0.21 -19.46
N GLY A 150 -7.42 0.85 -18.33
CA GLY A 150 -6.40 1.36 -17.42
C GLY A 150 -6.03 0.41 -16.30
N ILE A 151 -6.89 -0.53 -15.93
CA ILE A 151 -6.69 -1.36 -14.75
C ILE A 151 -5.51 -2.33 -14.87
N GLU A 152 -5.32 -2.96 -16.03
CA GLU A 152 -4.19 -3.88 -16.22
C GLU A 152 -2.83 -3.17 -16.22
N PRO A 153 -2.65 -2.04 -16.93
CA PRO A 153 -1.45 -1.22 -16.76
C PRO A 153 -1.23 -0.75 -15.32
N ALA A 154 -2.29 -0.38 -14.59
CA ALA A 154 -2.16 0.02 -13.19
C ALA A 154 -1.68 -1.14 -12.30
N GLU A 155 -2.22 -2.35 -12.48
CA GLU A 155 -1.75 -3.54 -11.76
C GLU A 155 -0.30 -3.90 -12.09
N ALA A 156 0.14 -3.69 -13.34
CA ALA A 156 1.55 -3.85 -13.70
C ALA A 156 2.45 -2.85 -12.95
N ILE A 157 2.03 -1.60 -12.83
CA ILE A 157 2.73 -0.60 -12.01
C ILE A 157 2.77 -1.03 -10.54
N PHE A 158 1.66 -1.52 -9.97
CA PHE A 158 1.62 -2.01 -8.58
C PHE A 158 2.57 -3.19 -8.36
N GLU A 159 2.71 -4.08 -9.34
CA GLU A 159 3.67 -5.19 -9.28
C GLU A 159 5.11 -4.66 -9.26
N HIS A 160 5.47 -3.77 -10.17
CA HIS A 160 6.81 -3.20 -10.25
C HIS A 160 7.15 -2.41 -8.98
N ASP A 161 6.24 -1.61 -8.46
CA ASP A 161 6.39 -0.90 -7.18
C ASP A 161 6.61 -1.89 -6.02
N SER A 162 5.80 -2.94 -5.94
CA SER A 162 5.92 -3.96 -4.90
C SER A 162 7.26 -4.69 -4.94
N ARG A 163 7.79 -4.98 -6.14
CA ARG A 163 9.12 -5.56 -6.33
C ARG A 163 10.22 -4.59 -5.89
N ALA A 164 10.17 -3.34 -6.38
CA ALA A 164 11.15 -2.32 -6.03
C ALA A 164 11.19 -2.06 -4.51
N VAL A 165 10.04 -1.95 -3.85
CA VAL A 165 9.96 -1.80 -2.40
C VAL A 165 10.55 -3.01 -1.69
N SER A 166 10.27 -4.22 -2.16
CA SER A 166 10.79 -5.46 -1.56
C SER A 166 12.31 -5.55 -1.68
N ASP A 167 12.85 -5.19 -2.83
CA ASP A 167 14.30 -5.16 -3.09
C ASP A 167 15.00 -4.11 -2.20
N LEU A 168 14.42 -2.92 -2.08
CA LEU A 168 14.90 -1.90 -1.15
C LEU A 168 14.90 -2.38 0.30
N LEU A 169 13.85 -3.08 0.73
CA LEU A 169 13.74 -3.64 2.08
C LEU A 169 14.75 -4.76 2.31
N ALA A 170 15.13 -5.50 1.28
CA ALA A 170 16.13 -6.55 1.36
C ALA A 170 17.55 -6.00 1.33
N HIS A 171 17.80 -4.85 0.68
CA HIS A 171 19.13 -4.30 0.45
C HIS A 171 19.82 -3.84 1.75
N PRO A 172 21.03 -4.30 2.08
CA PRO A 172 21.70 -3.98 3.34
C PRO A 172 21.91 -2.47 3.54
N ALA A 173 22.34 -1.74 2.50
CA ALA A 173 22.57 -0.31 2.57
C ALA A 173 21.27 0.48 2.83
N ALA A 174 20.15 0.09 2.20
CA ALA A 174 18.85 0.70 2.42
C ALA A 174 18.36 0.44 3.87
N ARG A 175 18.64 -0.73 4.43
CA ARG A 175 18.34 -1.07 5.82
C ARG A 175 19.20 -0.29 6.82
N ALA A 176 20.45 0.01 6.47
CA ALA A 176 21.37 0.80 7.29
C ALA A 176 21.07 2.31 7.22
N MET A 177 20.37 2.76 6.17
CA MET A 177 19.94 4.17 6.07
C MET A 177 18.88 4.48 7.14
N GLY A 178 19.21 5.33 8.09
CA GLY A 178 18.31 5.80 9.15
C GLY A 178 17.10 6.60 8.65
N HIS A 179 17.09 6.97 7.35
CA HIS A 179 16.12 7.87 6.75
C HIS A 179 15.48 7.26 5.49
N ARG A 180 14.71 6.18 5.67
CA ARG A 180 14.03 5.46 4.58
C ARG A 180 13.12 6.34 3.72
N TRP A 181 12.54 7.40 4.28
CA TRP A 181 11.74 8.37 3.55
C TRP A 181 12.50 9.05 2.39
N LEU A 182 13.84 9.15 2.45
CA LEU A 182 14.65 9.64 1.35
C LEU A 182 14.57 8.70 0.13
N LEU A 183 14.58 7.39 0.35
CA LEU A 183 14.42 6.40 -0.73
C LEU A 183 13.02 6.48 -1.33
N THR A 184 11.99 6.71 -0.52
CA THR A 184 10.62 6.92 -1.01
C THR A 184 10.54 8.19 -1.87
N LEU A 185 11.21 9.26 -1.44
CA LEU A 185 11.24 10.51 -2.21
C LEU A 185 11.94 10.32 -3.57
N LEU A 186 13.07 9.60 -3.59
CA LEU A 186 13.78 9.25 -4.82
C LEU A 186 12.91 8.39 -5.73
N GLY A 187 12.34 7.30 -5.21
CA GLY A 187 11.47 6.41 -6.00
C GLY A 187 10.26 7.13 -6.60
N LEU A 188 9.63 8.03 -5.84
CA LEU A 188 8.53 8.83 -6.35
C LEU A 188 8.99 9.80 -7.47
N ARG A 189 10.17 10.44 -7.29
CA ARG A 189 10.76 11.29 -8.34
C ARG A 189 11.00 10.48 -9.61
N GLU A 190 11.68 9.34 -9.52
CA GLU A 190 11.98 8.49 -10.67
C GLU A 190 10.69 8.03 -11.37
N LEU A 191 9.70 7.56 -10.63
CA LEU A 191 8.41 7.17 -11.19
C LEU A 191 7.77 8.30 -12.00
N LEU A 192 7.77 9.53 -11.48
CA LEU A 192 7.20 10.67 -12.18
C LEU A 192 8.02 11.06 -13.42
N VAL A 193 9.35 10.86 -13.39
CA VAL A 193 10.23 11.07 -14.55
C VAL A 193 9.94 10.02 -15.63
N ASP A 194 9.85 8.75 -15.26
CA ASP A 194 9.58 7.63 -16.17
C ASP A 194 8.20 7.76 -16.83
N LEU A 195 7.23 8.32 -16.10
CA LEU A 195 5.90 8.65 -16.63
C LEU A 195 5.89 9.89 -17.53
N GLY A 196 7.04 10.54 -17.74
CA GLY A 196 7.19 11.66 -18.65
C GLY A 196 6.78 13.03 -18.10
N PHE A 197 6.53 13.15 -16.78
CA PHE A 197 6.18 14.44 -16.18
C PHE A 197 7.37 15.39 -16.13
N ASP A 198 7.19 16.59 -16.67
CA ASP A 198 8.19 17.65 -16.57
C ASP A 198 8.31 18.23 -15.15
N SER A 199 9.32 19.10 -14.92
CA SER A 199 9.57 19.66 -13.59
C SER A 199 8.40 20.48 -13.06
N SER A 200 7.66 21.17 -13.91
CA SER A 200 6.51 21.98 -13.50
C SER A 200 5.31 21.10 -13.12
N GLU A 201 5.13 19.99 -13.82
CA GLU A 201 4.09 19.00 -13.54
C GLU A 201 4.37 18.26 -12.24
N ARG A 202 5.62 17.84 -12.03
CA ARG A 202 6.05 17.21 -10.77
C ARG A 202 5.83 18.14 -9.58
N LEU A 203 6.13 19.43 -9.72
CA LEU A 203 5.87 20.42 -8.68
C LEU A 203 4.37 20.55 -8.38
N ARG A 204 3.52 20.63 -9.41
CA ARG A 204 2.06 20.68 -9.23
C ARG A 204 1.52 19.45 -8.51
N ILE A 205 2.02 18.25 -8.86
CA ILE A 205 1.66 16.98 -8.20
C ILE A 205 2.08 17.04 -6.73
N ALA A 206 3.33 17.41 -6.45
CA ALA A 206 3.84 17.51 -5.08
C ALA A 206 3.04 18.50 -4.22
N GLU A 207 2.69 19.66 -4.76
CA GLU A 207 1.86 20.66 -4.07
C GLU A 207 0.44 20.14 -3.80
N ARG A 208 -0.15 19.40 -4.74
CA ARG A 208 -1.46 18.79 -4.58
C ARG A 208 -1.41 17.74 -3.47
N CYS A 209 -0.43 16.82 -3.51
CA CYS A 209 -0.23 15.82 -2.46
C CYS A 209 -0.03 16.48 -1.09
N ARG A 210 0.81 17.50 -1.00
CA ARG A 210 1.02 18.24 0.26
C ARG A 210 -0.27 18.82 0.81
N ARG A 211 -1.10 19.41 -0.03
CA ARG A 211 -2.40 19.96 0.40
C ARG A 211 -3.36 18.87 0.87
N SER A 212 -3.43 17.77 0.12
CA SER A 212 -4.30 16.62 0.46
C SER A 212 -3.90 16.02 1.80
N PHE A 213 -2.63 15.69 1.98
CA PHE A 213 -2.13 15.13 3.23
C PHE A 213 -2.26 16.11 4.41
N ALA A 214 -2.00 17.40 4.19
CA ALA A 214 -2.19 18.40 5.24
C ALA A 214 -3.65 18.48 5.72
N ALA A 215 -4.61 18.32 4.81
CA ALA A 215 -6.02 18.28 5.16
C ALA A 215 -6.40 16.96 5.86
N GLU A 216 -5.94 15.82 5.35
CA GLU A 216 -6.22 14.49 5.90
C GLU A 216 -5.71 14.32 7.32
N PHE A 217 -4.49 14.77 7.59
CA PHE A 217 -3.86 14.68 8.91
C PHE A 217 -4.08 15.91 9.79
N ALA A 218 -4.98 16.82 9.40
CA ALA A 218 -5.25 18.07 10.10
C ALA A 218 -3.95 18.80 10.50
N ALA A 219 -3.01 18.92 9.54
CA ALA A 219 -1.68 19.45 9.79
C ALA A 219 -1.76 20.88 10.32
N ASP A 220 -1.43 21.04 11.59
CA ASP A 220 -1.39 22.30 12.29
C ASP A 220 -0.05 23.04 12.09
N ARG A 221 0.06 24.23 12.66
CA ARG A 221 1.28 25.03 12.59
C ARG A 221 2.51 24.36 13.27
N PRO A 222 2.40 23.72 14.43
CA PRO A 222 3.48 22.92 15.02
C PRO A 222 4.00 21.83 14.10
N LEU A 223 3.12 21.01 13.52
CA LEU A 223 3.52 19.93 12.58
C LEU A 223 4.21 20.50 11.35
N THR A 224 3.66 21.55 10.74
CA THR A 224 4.24 22.20 9.56
C THR A 224 5.63 22.78 9.88
N THR A 225 5.81 23.35 11.05
CA THR A 225 7.09 23.89 11.52
C THR A 225 8.11 22.77 11.73
N ALA A 226 7.71 21.66 12.35
CA ALA A 226 8.56 20.48 12.56
C ALA A 226 9.00 19.84 11.24
N MET A 227 8.09 19.70 10.28
CA MET A 227 8.40 19.22 8.93
C MET A 227 9.42 20.13 8.22
N GLY A 228 9.24 21.46 8.31
CA GLY A 228 10.19 22.44 7.76
C GLY A 228 11.57 22.36 8.41
N ALA A 229 11.65 22.14 9.72
CA ALA A 229 12.90 21.91 10.43
C ALA A 229 13.57 20.62 9.98
N HIS A 230 12.82 19.52 9.88
CA HIS A 230 13.30 18.23 9.40
C HIS A 230 13.86 18.32 7.97
N PHE A 231 13.15 18.98 7.05
CA PHE A 231 13.63 19.25 5.71
C PHE A 231 14.97 19.98 5.71
N ARG A 232 15.11 21.06 6.47
CA ARG A 232 16.37 21.85 6.55
C ARG A 232 17.54 21.01 7.05
N THR A 233 17.32 20.14 8.03
CA THR A 233 18.34 19.23 8.57
C THR A 233 18.84 18.25 7.51
N HIS A 234 17.97 17.81 6.60
CA HIS A 234 18.30 16.78 5.59
C HIS A 234 18.50 17.35 4.20
N ARG A 235 18.47 18.67 4.02
CA ARG A 235 18.51 19.31 2.70
C ARG A 235 19.69 18.83 1.84
N ALA A 236 20.90 18.81 2.38
CA ALA A 236 22.07 18.37 1.63
C ALA A 236 22.01 16.89 1.20
N ALA A 237 21.31 16.04 1.95
CA ALA A 237 21.09 14.64 1.55
C ALA A 237 20.01 14.55 0.45
N ILE A 238 18.98 15.38 0.54
CA ILE A 238 17.92 15.47 -0.49
C ILE A 238 18.52 15.96 -1.81
N ASP A 239 19.27 17.08 -1.76
CA ASP A 239 19.87 17.67 -2.98
C ASP A 239 20.76 16.63 -3.69
N ARG A 240 21.62 15.90 -2.97
CA ARG A 240 22.47 14.82 -3.55
C ARG A 240 21.71 13.65 -4.14
N LEU A 241 20.50 13.36 -3.65
CA LEU A 241 19.67 12.28 -4.19
C LEU A 241 18.86 12.72 -5.40
N LEU A 242 18.63 14.01 -5.57
CA LEU A 242 17.79 14.56 -6.63
C LEU A 242 18.61 15.16 -7.79
N GLU A 243 19.94 15.28 -7.65
CA GLU A 243 20.88 15.59 -8.73
C GLU A 243 21.04 14.38 -9.67
#